data_d66656db4a356b6d6f22a5fff2733fd8
#
_entry.id   d66656db4a356b6d6f22a5fff2733fd8
#
_cell.length_a   1.000
_cell.length_b   1.000
_cell.length_c   1.000
_cell.angle_alpha   90.00
_cell.angle_beta   90.00
_cell.angle_gamma   90.00
#
_symmetry.space_group_name_H-M   'P 1'
#
loop_
_entity.id
_entity.type
_entity.pdbx_description
1 polymer ?
#
loop_
_entity_poly.entity_id
_entity_poly.type
_entity_poly.pdbx_seq_one_letter_code
_entity_poly.pdbx_strand_id
1 'polypeptide(L)'
;MKPLLAMSALLIIFGLLFSSLTLFAQDDSLYSFEVEEFTKKTWEWKSELTVAGASKTFNQDSVLYPFKFQQDQQTKAQDLSLQIPLESRWDWEWSRLYFVGEFRITGSSLSDTIEQTAVLQEAYWQLSTLDPHSIESGKRLLRWGKGYAFNPVALLERSKDPENPEAAREGLWMVQGILIPGTLSGLDSNSLTLVYLPVRSGINGDYQANLEQEDIWGLKLSALLGTTDFDLYLTRWSEKAETDWGFDFASNLSSNFEMHGEYAEDTDLSNKYTKSLLGIRYLTDNEITWTIEGYHDTSGWTKDESTEIYKTIESGSSVAAKTALTELQSKQIVSQDYAYVKASLKEPFDWLYFTPSLTWLGNLADQSFNVITQLNYAPVTDWSFQLSWQQLSGDAYTQYGENLLGNK
;
A
#
# COMPACT_ATOMS: atom_id res chain seq x y z
N MET A 1 -9.98 26.04 -13.68
CA MET A 1 -10.63 26.76 -12.56
C MET A 1 -12.10 26.42 -12.34
N LYS A 2 -12.92 26.24 -13.39
CA LYS A 2 -14.35 25.90 -13.24
C LYS A 2 -14.64 24.57 -12.50
N PRO A 3 -13.94 23.44 -12.70
CA PRO A 3 -14.22 22.21 -11.99
C PRO A 3 -13.84 22.25 -10.52
N LEU A 4 -12.78 22.97 -10.15
CA LEU A 4 -12.39 23.18 -8.76
C LEU A 4 -13.40 24.03 -7.97
N LEU A 5 -14.00 25.03 -8.60
CA LEU A 5 -15.06 25.84 -8.01
C LEU A 5 -16.37 25.06 -7.82
N ALA A 6 -16.72 24.19 -8.77
CA ALA A 6 -17.89 23.31 -8.67
C ALA A 6 -17.72 22.26 -7.55
N MET A 7 -16.52 21.73 -7.37
CA MET A 7 -16.19 20.78 -6.31
C MET A 7 -16.15 21.45 -4.93
N SER A 8 -15.64 22.70 -4.84
CA SER A 8 -15.70 23.47 -3.60
C SER A 8 -17.14 23.78 -3.16
N ALA A 9 -18.04 24.06 -4.11
CA ALA A 9 -19.45 24.25 -3.83
C ALA A 9 -20.14 22.95 -3.38
N LEU A 10 -19.79 21.80 -3.97
CA LEU A 10 -20.30 20.48 -3.59
C LEU A 10 -19.87 20.10 -2.17
N LEU A 11 -18.61 20.43 -1.80
CA LEU A 11 -18.07 20.21 -0.45
C LEU A 11 -18.77 21.05 0.62
N ILE A 12 -19.12 22.29 0.30
CA ILE A 12 -19.87 23.15 1.23
C ILE A 12 -21.29 22.62 1.45
N ILE A 13 -21.95 22.14 0.38
CA ILE A 13 -23.28 21.52 0.46
C ILE A 13 -23.25 20.20 1.24
N PHE A 14 -22.21 19.37 1.03
CA PHE A 14 -22.04 18.11 1.74
C PHE A 14 -21.71 18.33 3.22
N GLY A 15 -20.85 19.30 3.55
CA GLY A 15 -20.54 19.71 4.93
C GLY A 15 -21.77 20.23 5.68
N LEU A 16 -22.67 20.94 5.00
CA LEU A 16 -23.92 21.42 5.57
C LEU A 16 -24.97 20.29 5.78
N LEU A 17 -24.96 19.27 4.95
CA LEU A 17 -25.84 18.09 5.09
C LEU A 17 -25.41 17.17 6.23
N PHE A 18 -24.10 17.02 6.48
CA PHE A 18 -23.59 16.20 7.59
C PHE A 18 -23.64 16.91 8.95
N SER A 19 -23.53 18.26 8.99
CA SER A 19 -23.67 19.01 10.23
C SER A 19 -25.08 18.95 10.84
N SER A 20 -26.09 18.53 10.07
CA SER A 20 -27.46 18.33 10.55
C SER A 20 -27.75 16.92 11.10
N LEU A 21 -26.80 15.96 10.99
CA LEU A 21 -26.98 14.56 11.41
C LEU A 21 -26.39 14.24 12.80
N THR A 22 -25.68 15.16 13.43
CA THR A 22 -25.06 14.95 14.75
C THR A 22 -25.90 15.46 15.95
N LEU A 23 -27.17 15.76 15.76
CA LEU A 23 -28.01 16.43 16.79
C LEU A 23 -29.00 15.50 17.51
N PHE A 24 -28.82 14.20 17.46
CA PHE A 24 -29.65 13.28 18.25
C PHE A 24 -28.80 12.17 18.90
N ALA A 25 -28.16 12.50 20.02
CA ALA A 25 -27.86 11.56 21.11
C ALA A 25 -27.15 12.30 22.25
N GLN A 26 -27.88 13.06 23.03
CA GLN A 26 -27.49 13.36 24.39
C GLN A 26 -28.73 13.17 25.26
N ASP A 27 -28.81 12.01 25.87
CA ASP A 27 -29.73 11.76 26.98
C ASP A 27 -28.90 11.53 28.24
N ASP A 28 -28.91 12.56 29.08
CA ASP A 28 -28.32 12.54 30.43
C ASP A 28 -29.23 11.71 31.34
N SER A 29 -28.96 10.43 31.47
CA SER A 29 -29.49 9.64 32.59
C SER A 29 -28.33 9.17 33.48
N LEU A 30 -28.35 9.75 34.68
CA LEU A 30 -27.52 9.48 35.83
C LEU A 30 -27.36 7.97 36.11
N TYR A 31 -26.10 7.54 36.22
CA TYR A 31 -25.60 6.40 36.99
C TYR A 31 -26.57 5.25 37.28
N SER A 32 -26.80 4.41 36.31
CA SER A 32 -27.11 3.01 36.54
C SER A 32 -25.95 2.19 35.93
N PHE A 33 -25.19 1.51 36.78
CA PHE A 33 -24.34 0.41 36.38
C PHE A 33 -25.26 -0.75 35.99
N GLU A 34 -25.94 -0.64 34.87
CA GLU A 34 -26.38 -1.82 34.15
C GLU A 34 -25.11 -2.36 33.50
N VAL A 35 -24.73 -3.57 33.91
CA VAL A 35 -23.83 -4.41 33.12
C VAL A 35 -24.59 -4.61 31.81
N GLU A 36 -24.35 -3.74 30.83
CA GLU A 36 -24.78 -4.01 29.48
C GLU A 36 -24.17 -5.36 29.15
N GLU A 37 -25.00 -6.37 29.10
CA GLU A 37 -24.68 -7.65 28.52
C GLU A 37 -24.04 -7.31 27.20
N PHE A 38 -22.74 -7.64 27.02
CA PHE A 38 -21.99 -7.39 25.79
C PHE A 38 -22.65 -8.21 24.68
N THR A 39 -23.79 -7.74 24.20
CA THR A 39 -24.44 -8.31 23.02
C THR A 39 -23.47 -8.04 21.87
N LYS A 40 -22.78 -9.09 21.45
CA LYS A 40 -21.88 -9.06 20.31
C LYS A 40 -22.65 -8.45 19.14
N LYS A 41 -22.29 -7.22 18.73
CA LYS A 41 -22.94 -6.57 17.60
C LYS A 41 -22.78 -7.47 16.39
N THR A 42 -23.87 -7.88 15.81
CA THR A 42 -23.89 -8.73 14.61
C THR A 42 -23.56 -7.95 13.34
N TRP A 43 -23.51 -6.65 13.44
CA TRP A 43 -23.22 -5.77 12.32
C TRP A 43 -22.50 -4.51 12.81
N GLU A 44 -21.41 -4.17 12.11
CA GLU A 44 -20.65 -2.95 12.32
C GLU A 44 -20.32 -2.32 10.97
N TRP A 45 -20.29 -0.99 10.93
CA TRP A 45 -19.81 -0.26 9.78
C TRP A 45 -19.01 0.96 10.23
N LYS A 46 -18.03 1.35 9.40
CA LYS A 46 -17.19 2.52 9.59
C LYS A 46 -17.05 3.22 8.25
N SER A 47 -17.14 4.54 8.27
CA SER A 47 -16.85 5.38 7.12
C SER A 47 -16.15 6.64 7.60
N GLU A 48 -15.30 7.17 6.75
CA GLU A 48 -14.55 8.40 6.99
C GLU A 48 -14.71 9.29 5.75
N LEU A 49 -14.68 10.61 5.95
CA LEU A 49 -14.66 11.57 4.86
C LEU A 49 -13.28 12.24 4.82
N THR A 50 -12.50 11.97 3.80
CA THR A 50 -11.20 12.61 3.59
C THR A 50 -11.30 13.65 2.50
N VAL A 51 -10.91 14.88 2.81
CA VAL A 51 -10.72 15.96 1.84
C VAL A 51 -9.25 16.27 1.74
N ALA A 52 -8.68 16.13 0.55
CA ALA A 52 -7.26 16.40 0.34
C ALA A 52 -7.05 17.38 -0.81
N GLY A 53 -6.22 18.40 -0.55
CA GLY A 53 -5.71 19.31 -1.57
C GLY A 53 -4.22 19.04 -1.80
N ALA A 54 -3.78 19.02 -3.04
CA ALA A 54 -2.37 18.89 -3.40
C ALA A 54 -1.95 20.01 -4.35
N SER A 55 -0.76 20.57 -4.12
CA SER A 55 -0.10 21.48 -5.06
C SER A 55 1.19 20.83 -5.53
N LYS A 56 1.34 20.68 -6.85
CA LYS A 56 2.46 19.99 -7.49
C LYS A 56 3.20 20.96 -8.38
N THR A 57 4.53 20.89 -8.36
CA THR A 57 5.38 21.55 -9.35
C THR A 57 5.90 20.51 -10.34
N PHE A 58 6.09 20.90 -11.60
CA PHE A 58 6.63 20.00 -12.61
C PHE A 58 8.11 20.30 -12.87
N ASN A 59 8.86 19.23 -12.99
CA ASN A 59 10.26 19.28 -13.40
C ASN A 59 10.31 19.49 -14.92
N GLN A 60 10.59 20.72 -15.36
CA GLN A 60 10.67 21.06 -16.79
C GLN A 60 11.95 20.54 -17.45
N ASP A 61 12.99 20.25 -16.67
CA ASP A 61 14.27 19.74 -17.17
C ASP A 61 14.24 18.21 -17.38
N SER A 62 13.19 17.54 -16.88
CA SER A 62 13.00 16.10 -17.06
C SER A 62 12.79 15.73 -18.53
N VAL A 63 13.44 14.67 -18.97
CA VAL A 63 13.23 14.07 -20.30
C VAL A 63 11.79 13.59 -20.52
N LEU A 64 11.03 13.37 -19.45
CA LEU A 64 9.62 12.96 -19.49
C LEU A 64 8.68 14.15 -19.75
N TYR A 65 9.12 15.38 -19.47
CA TYR A 65 8.26 16.57 -19.54
C TYR A 65 7.67 16.80 -20.94
N PRO A 66 8.43 16.73 -22.06
CA PRO A 66 7.91 16.94 -23.41
C PRO A 66 6.83 15.91 -23.81
N PHE A 67 6.91 14.69 -23.29
CA PHE A 67 5.92 13.65 -23.59
C PHE A 67 4.58 13.90 -22.88
N LYS A 68 4.61 14.51 -21.69
CA LYS A 68 3.38 14.82 -20.92
C LYS A 68 2.69 16.09 -21.39
N PHE A 69 3.44 17.16 -21.65
CA PHE A 69 2.88 18.49 -21.86
C PHE A 69 3.04 19.03 -23.28
N GLN A 70 3.78 18.35 -24.17
CA GLN A 70 3.96 18.70 -25.57
C GLN A 70 4.22 20.22 -25.80
N GLN A 71 3.17 21.00 -26.10
CA GLN A 71 3.26 22.44 -26.34
C GLN A 71 2.76 23.29 -25.15
N ASP A 72 2.07 22.70 -24.19
CA ASP A 72 1.54 23.41 -23.03
C ASP A 72 2.60 23.43 -21.90
N GLN A 73 3.20 24.60 -21.67
CA GLN A 73 4.21 24.80 -20.62
C GLN A 73 3.55 24.85 -19.21
N GLN A 74 3.09 23.72 -18.73
CA GLN A 74 2.53 23.63 -17.40
C GLN A 74 3.63 23.52 -16.35
N THR A 75 3.70 24.47 -15.43
CA THR A 75 4.71 24.48 -14.35
C THR A 75 4.19 23.94 -13.04
N LYS A 76 2.89 24.02 -12.84
CA LYS A 76 2.22 23.66 -11.58
C LYS A 76 0.86 23.03 -11.84
N ALA A 77 0.44 22.17 -10.93
CA ALA A 77 -0.92 21.67 -10.86
C ALA A 77 -1.46 21.78 -9.43
N GLN A 78 -2.76 21.91 -9.34
CA GLN A 78 -3.52 21.82 -8.11
C GLN A 78 -4.58 20.74 -8.26
N ASP A 79 -4.61 19.81 -7.35
CA ASP A 79 -5.60 18.76 -7.30
C ASP A 79 -6.41 18.90 -6.01
N LEU A 80 -7.68 18.58 -6.09
CA LEU A 80 -8.58 18.47 -4.95
C LEU A 80 -9.28 17.13 -5.04
N SER A 81 -9.24 16.35 -3.97
CA SER A 81 -9.90 15.05 -3.90
C SER A 81 -10.80 14.92 -2.69
N LEU A 82 -11.88 14.20 -2.89
CA LEU A 82 -12.80 13.74 -1.87
C LEU A 82 -12.77 12.23 -1.87
N GLN A 83 -12.55 11.60 -0.72
CA GLN A 83 -12.50 10.16 -0.57
C GLN A 83 -13.44 9.73 0.55
N ILE A 84 -14.20 8.69 0.29
CA ILE A 84 -15.17 8.11 1.23
C ILE A 84 -14.91 6.60 1.26
N PRO A 85 -14.01 6.12 2.15
CA PRO A 85 -13.89 4.70 2.42
C PRO A 85 -15.11 4.23 3.21
N LEU A 86 -15.55 3.02 2.93
CA LEU A 86 -16.61 2.32 3.65
C LEU A 86 -16.11 0.93 4.03
N GLU A 87 -16.08 0.68 5.30
CA GLU A 87 -15.82 -0.65 5.87
C GLU A 87 -17.09 -1.17 6.52
N SER A 88 -17.43 -2.43 6.31
CA SER A 88 -18.58 -3.05 6.93
C SER A 88 -18.32 -4.51 7.24
N ARG A 89 -18.80 -4.96 8.40
CA ARG A 89 -18.68 -6.32 8.91
C ARG A 89 -20.01 -6.82 9.42
N TRP A 90 -20.40 -8.02 8.96
CA TRP A 90 -21.57 -8.75 9.46
C TRP A 90 -21.10 -10.08 10.05
N ASP A 91 -21.32 -10.27 11.34
CA ASP A 91 -20.96 -11.48 12.07
C ASP A 91 -22.19 -12.32 12.36
N TRP A 92 -22.16 -13.60 11.95
CA TRP A 92 -23.07 -14.65 12.36
C TRP A 92 -22.35 -15.65 13.25
N GLU A 93 -23.04 -16.58 13.84
CA GLU A 93 -22.47 -17.58 14.77
C GLU A 93 -21.29 -18.37 14.12
N TRP A 94 -21.46 -18.72 12.85
CA TRP A 94 -20.52 -19.60 12.11
C TRP A 94 -19.91 -18.95 10.86
N SER A 95 -20.22 -17.71 10.58
CA SER A 95 -19.69 -17.03 9.40
C SER A 95 -19.59 -15.52 9.57
N ARG A 96 -18.77 -14.89 8.73
CA ARG A 96 -18.59 -13.45 8.64
C ARG A 96 -18.62 -13.01 7.19
N LEU A 97 -19.28 -11.91 6.91
CA LEU A 97 -19.14 -11.17 5.67
C LEU A 97 -18.37 -9.87 5.96
N TYR A 98 -17.36 -9.60 5.18
CA TYR A 98 -16.52 -8.40 5.29
C TYR A 98 -16.48 -7.66 3.96
N PHE A 99 -16.54 -6.34 4.02
CA PHE A 99 -16.54 -5.46 2.86
C PHE A 99 -15.70 -4.22 3.15
N VAL A 100 -14.81 -3.86 2.21
CA VAL A 100 -14.11 -2.58 2.18
C VAL A 100 -14.13 -2.04 0.76
N GLY A 101 -14.63 -0.82 0.62
CA GLY A 101 -14.65 -0.11 -0.65
C GLY A 101 -14.35 1.36 -0.45
N GLU A 102 -14.01 2.05 -1.52
CA GLU A 102 -13.72 3.48 -1.52
C GLU A 102 -14.39 4.14 -2.72
N PHE A 103 -15.05 5.25 -2.49
CA PHE A 103 -15.48 6.17 -3.53
C PHE A 103 -14.58 7.40 -3.51
N ARG A 104 -14.06 7.80 -4.66
CA ARG A 104 -13.17 8.95 -4.81
C ARG A 104 -13.62 9.86 -5.93
N ILE A 105 -13.60 11.16 -5.66
CA ILE A 105 -13.81 12.23 -6.64
C ILE A 105 -12.53 13.05 -6.68
N THR A 106 -11.96 13.26 -7.87
CA THR A 106 -10.76 14.06 -8.05
C THR A 106 -10.97 15.11 -9.14
N GLY A 107 -10.69 16.37 -8.82
CA GLY A 107 -10.60 17.46 -9.76
C GLY A 107 -9.16 17.95 -9.86
N SER A 108 -8.68 18.22 -11.06
CA SER A 108 -7.33 18.72 -11.31
C SER A 108 -7.38 20.02 -12.10
N SER A 109 -6.44 20.94 -11.82
CA SER A 109 -6.28 22.16 -12.62
C SER A 109 -5.77 21.89 -14.04
N LEU A 110 -5.28 20.69 -14.31
CA LEU A 110 -4.81 20.24 -15.63
C LEU A 110 -5.93 19.67 -16.51
N SER A 111 -7.10 19.40 -15.94
CA SER A 111 -8.22 18.80 -16.65
C SER A 111 -9.52 19.59 -16.36
N ASP A 112 -10.32 19.74 -17.38
CA ASP A 112 -11.68 20.30 -17.24
C ASP A 112 -12.71 19.25 -16.75
N THR A 113 -12.28 17.99 -16.62
CA THR A 113 -13.14 16.88 -16.20
C THR A 113 -12.88 16.51 -14.73
N ILE A 114 -13.96 16.18 -14.04
CA ILE A 114 -13.90 15.59 -12.70
C ILE A 114 -13.85 14.08 -12.87
N GLU A 115 -12.83 13.46 -12.31
CA GLU A 115 -12.69 12.00 -12.32
C GLU A 115 -13.43 11.42 -11.11
N GLN A 116 -14.20 10.37 -11.34
CA GLN A 116 -14.91 9.63 -10.29
C GLN A 116 -14.50 8.17 -10.38
N THR A 117 -14.05 7.62 -9.28
CA THR A 117 -13.63 6.22 -9.17
C THR A 117 -14.32 5.55 -7.99
N ALA A 118 -14.71 4.30 -8.17
CA ALA A 118 -15.19 3.45 -7.10
C ALA A 118 -14.36 2.16 -7.11
N VAL A 119 -13.71 1.88 -6.01
CA VAL A 119 -12.81 0.73 -5.87
C VAL A 119 -13.33 -0.17 -4.78
N LEU A 120 -13.57 -1.44 -5.12
CA LEU A 120 -13.80 -2.50 -4.16
C LEU A 120 -12.44 -3.04 -3.73
N GLN A 121 -12.02 -2.76 -2.50
CA GLN A 121 -10.72 -3.20 -1.99
C GLN A 121 -10.78 -4.64 -1.50
N GLU A 122 -11.73 -4.94 -0.61
CA GLU A 122 -11.98 -6.30 -0.11
C GLU A 122 -13.49 -6.58 -0.06
N ALA A 123 -13.89 -7.81 -0.40
CA ALA A 123 -15.26 -8.31 -0.21
C ALA A 123 -15.22 -9.83 -0.13
N TYR A 124 -15.27 -10.38 1.06
CA TYR A 124 -15.15 -11.82 1.25
C TYR A 124 -16.08 -12.36 2.33
N TRP A 125 -16.39 -13.63 2.18
CA TRP A 125 -17.13 -14.42 3.12
C TRP A 125 -16.19 -15.41 3.82
N GLN A 126 -16.19 -15.40 5.15
CA GLN A 126 -15.43 -16.29 6.00
C GLN A 126 -16.38 -17.28 6.69
N LEU A 127 -16.06 -18.55 6.59
CA LEU A 127 -16.73 -19.66 7.29
C LEU A 127 -15.83 -20.15 8.42
N SER A 128 -16.33 -20.20 9.64
CA SER A 128 -15.61 -20.61 10.85
C SER A 128 -16.30 -21.80 11.54
N THR A 129 -16.99 -22.66 10.78
CA THR A 129 -17.68 -23.84 11.31
C THR A 129 -16.72 -24.91 11.86
N LEU A 130 -15.45 -24.81 11.53
CA LEU A 130 -14.40 -25.74 11.88
C LEU A 130 -13.36 -25.12 12.83
N ASP A 131 -13.79 -24.24 13.73
CA ASP A 131 -12.89 -23.56 14.68
C ASP A 131 -11.89 -24.53 15.31
N PRO A 132 -10.55 -24.25 15.25
CA PRO A 132 -9.91 -22.99 14.87
C PRO A 132 -9.64 -22.80 13.36
N HIS A 133 -10.14 -23.66 12.49
CA HIS A 133 -9.94 -23.61 11.05
C HIS A 133 -10.95 -22.68 10.39
N SER A 134 -10.61 -22.09 9.26
CA SER A 134 -11.52 -21.24 8.49
C SER A 134 -11.33 -21.40 6.98
N ILE A 135 -12.40 -21.10 6.23
CA ILE A 135 -12.38 -20.98 4.78
C ILE A 135 -12.88 -19.59 4.44
N GLU A 136 -12.16 -18.90 3.57
CA GLU A 136 -12.53 -17.58 3.07
C GLU A 136 -12.67 -17.62 1.54
N SER A 137 -13.67 -16.92 1.02
CA SER A 137 -13.91 -16.84 -0.43
C SER A 137 -14.36 -15.43 -0.80
N GLY A 138 -13.75 -14.85 -1.82
CA GLY A 138 -14.05 -13.50 -2.30
C GLY A 138 -12.81 -12.69 -2.63
N LYS A 139 -12.96 -11.37 -2.65
CA LYS A 139 -11.86 -10.43 -2.88
C LYS A 139 -11.13 -10.14 -1.58
N ARG A 140 -9.86 -10.56 -1.49
CA ARG A 140 -9.08 -10.52 -0.24
C ARG A 140 -7.68 -9.99 -0.48
N LEU A 141 -7.15 -9.24 0.49
CA LEU A 141 -5.75 -8.85 0.57
C LEU A 141 -5.04 -9.77 1.58
N LEU A 142 -4.03 -10.53 1.12
CA LEU A 142 -3.36 -11.56 1.93
C LEU A 142 -2.45 -10.98 3.01
N ARG A 143 -1.81 -9.85 2.75
CA ARG A 143 -0.85 -9.18 3.65
C ARG A 143 0.32 -10.09 4.01
N TRP A 144 0.90 -10.74 3.00
CA TRP A 144 2.10 -11.53 3.15
C TRP A 144 3.33 -10.63 3.28
N GLY A 145 4.30 -11.08 4.10
CA GLY A 145 5.53 -10.35 4.36
C GLY A 145 5.51 -9.50 5.64
N LYS A 146 6.69 -9.14 6.10
CA LYS A 146 6.97 -8.41 7.35
C LYS A 146 7.53 -7.00 7.09
N GLY A 147 8.02 -6.72 5.86
CA GLY A 147 8.60 -5.44 5.48
C GLY A 147 7.60 -4.29 5.57
N TYR A 148 8.06 -3.14 5.98
CA TYR A 148 7.24 -1.94 6.12
C TYR A 148 7.04 -1.21 4.80
N ALA A 149 8.13 -0.91 4.07
CA ALA A 149 8.06 -0.18 2.80
C ALA A 149 7.95 -1.11 1.59
N PHE A 150 8.58 -2.28 1.64
CA PHE A 150 8.59 -3.27 0.56
C PHE A 150 8.01 -4.59 1.05
N ASN A 151 7.62 -5.47 0.13
CA ASN A 151 7.10 -6.80 0.44
C ASN A 151 7.57 -7.85 -0.60
N PRO A 152 8.84 -8.26 -0.56
CA PRO A 152 9.41 -9.26 -1.47
C PRO A 152 8.57 -10.53 -1.65
N VAL A 153 8.01 -11.05 -0.56
CA VAL A 153 7.22 -12.28 -0.53
C VAL A 153 5.75 -12.10 -0.93
N ALA A 154 5.37 -10.93 -1.45
CA ALA A 154 4.03 -10.65 -1.96
C ALA A 154 3.73 -11.37 -3.28
N LEU A 155 3.92 -12.69 -3.31
CA LEU A 155 3.80 -13.53 -4.52
C LEU A 155 2.36 -13.63 -5.05
N LEU A 156 1.36 -13.41 -4.20
CA LEU A 156 -0.07 -13.46 -4.54
C LEU A 156 -0.82 -12.19 -4.14
N GLU A 157 -0.14 -11.07 -4.11
CA GLU A 157 -0.79 -9.77 -3.83
C GLU A 157 -0.08 -8.64 -4.57
N ARG A 158 -0.70 -7.48 -4.60
CA ARG A 158 -0.10 -6.27 -5.18
C ARG A 158 1.03 -5.75 -4.29
N SER A 159 2.13 -5.36 -4.90
CA SER A 159 3.29 -4.79 -4.18
C SER A 159 2.92 -3.49 -3.45
N LYS A 160 3.64 -3.20 -2.38
CA LYS A 160 3.55 -1.91 -1.69
C LYS A 160 4.14 -0.79 -2.55
N ASP A 161 3.60 0.41 -2.38
CA ASP A 161 4.21 1.64 -2.85
C ASP A 161 5.17 2.14 -1.75
N PRO A 162 6.49 2.13 -1.96
CA PRO A 162 7.43 2.56 -0.92
C PRO A 162 7.36 4.06 -0.61
N GLU A 163 6.76 4.88 -1.48
CA GLU A 163 6.48 6.30 -1.19
C GLU A 163 5.26 6.47 -0.26
N ASN A 164 4.32 5.52 -0.29
CA ASN A 164 3.14 5.48 0.56
C ASN A 164 2.78 4.04 0.97
N PRO A 165 3.61 3.38 1.79
CA PRO A 165 3.44 1.96 2.12
C PRO A 165 2.19 1.64 2.93
N GLU A 166 1.56 2.65 3.54
CA GLU A 166 0.31 2.54 4.29
C GLU A 166 -0.93 2.70 3.39
N ALA A 167 -0.75 3.02 2.09
CA ALA A 167 -1.86 3.13 1.15
C ALA A 167 -2.67 1.83 1.07
N ALA A 168 -3.99 2.00 1.02
CA ALA A 168 -4.88 0.86 0.84
C ALA A 168 -4.63 0.19 -0.51
N ARG A 169 -4.36 -1.11 -0.48
CA ARG A 169 -4.15 -1.95 -1.66
C ARG A 169 -5.44 -2.70 -2.00
N GLU A 170 -5.65 -2.91 -3.26
CA GLU A 170 -6.76 -3.69 -3.75
C GLU A 170 -6.45 -5.19 -3.64
N GLY A 171 -7.34 -5.96 -3.02
CA GLY A 171 -7.24 -7.41 -2.92
C GLY A 171 -7.51 -8.11 -4.25
N LEU A 172 -7.31 -9.42 -4.25
CA LEU A 172 -7.56 -10.31 -5.38
C LEU A 172 -8.71 -11.27 -5.06
N TRP A 173 -9.47 -11.67 -6.09
CA TRP A 173 -10.50 -12.70 -5.94
C TRP A 173 -9.85 -14.05 -5.75
N MET A 174 -10.16 -14.74 -4.64
CA MET A 174 -9.54 -16.00 -4.27
C MET A 174 -10.43 -16.84 -3.37
N VAL A 175 -10.01 -18.09 -3.18
CA VAL A 175 -10.49 -18.96 -2.11
C VAL A 175 -9.27 -19.37 -1.30
N GLN A 176 -9.34 -19.20 0.03
CA GLN A 176 -8.29 -19.69 0.92
C GLN A 176 -8.86 -20.54 2.05
N GLY A 177 -8.08 -21.55 2.43
CA GLY A 177 -8.31 -22.37 3.62
C GLY A 177 -7.20 -22.15 4.63
N ILE A 178 -7.54 -21.85 5.87
CA ILE A 178 -6.60 -21.67 6.98
C ILE A 178 -6.77 -22.83 7.94
N LEU A 179 -5.73 -23.62 8.09
CA LEU A 179 -5.66 -24.76 8.99
C LEU A 179 -4.73 -24.40 10.14
N ILE A 180 -5.22 -24.56 11.37
CA ILE A 180 -4.43 -24.36 12.59
C ILE A 180 -4.36 -25.73 13.26
N PRO A 181 -3.36 -26.58 12.88
CA PRO A 181 -3.14 -27.85 13.56
C PRO A 181 -2.75 -27.56 15.01
N GLY A 182 -3.02 -28.49 15.90
CA GLY A 182 -2.56 -28.38 17.30
C GLY A 182 -1.06 -28.10 17.36
N THR A 183 -0.60 -27.55 18.47
CA THR A 183 0.79 -27.13 18.66
C THR A 183 1.77 -28.29 18.40
N LEU A 184 2.65 -28.11 17.42
CA LEU A 184 3.74 -29.05 17.18
C LEU A 184 4.80 -28.90 18.25
N SER A 185 5.44 -30.00 18.65
CA SER A 185 6.47 -29.97 19.71
C SER A 185 7.58 -28.99 19.36
N GLY A 186 7.81 -28.00 20.23
CA GLY A 186 8.84 -26.98 20.09
C GLY A 186 8.41 -25.70 19.37
N LEU A 187 7.15 -25.59 18.92
CA LEU A 187 6.56 -24.36 18.39
C LEU A 187 5.49 -23.82 19.33
N ASP A 188 5.43 -22.50 19.46
CA ASP A 188 4.38 -21.83 20.25
C ASP A 188 3.07 -21.76 19.47
N SER A 189 3.15 -21.59 18.14
CA SER A 189 2.02 -21.55 17.23
C SER A 189 2.45 -22.00 15.83
N ASN A 190 1.52 -22.55 15.08
CA ASN A 190 1.74 -22.91 13.67
C ASN A 190 0.42 -22.88 12.89
N SER A 191 0.51 -22.52 11.61
CA SER A 191 -0.63 -22.56 10.70
C SER A 191 -0.21 -22.93 9.27
N LEU A 192 -1.18 -23.43 8.52
CA LEU A 192 -1.07 -23.73 7.10
C LEU A 192 -2.18 -22.99 6.37
N THR A 193 -1.83 -22.16 5.40
CA THR A 193 -2.79 -21.48 4.52
C THR A 193 -2.64 -22.00 3.10
N LEU A 194 -3.74 -22.45 2.50
CA LEU A 194 -3.84 -22.81 1.10
C LEU A 194 -4.66 -21.78 0.36
N VAL A 195 -4.17 -21.30 -0.78
CA VAL A 195 -4.82 -20.27 -1.59
C VAL A 195 -5.01 -20.79 -3.01
N TYR A 196 -6.21 -20.59 -3.55
CA TYR A 196 -6.50 -20.72 -4.98
C TYR A 196 -6.89 -19.37 -5.54
N LEU A 197 -6.13 -18.88 -6.51
CA LEU A 197 -6.28 -17.58 -7.15
C LEU A 197 -6.55 -17.76 -8.63
N PRO A 198 -7.81 -17.59 -9.10
CA PRO A 198 -8.14 -17.64 -10.51
C PRO A 198 -7.65 -16.37 -11.22
N VAL A 199 -6.93 -16.51 -12.33
CA VAL A 199 -6.50 -15.39 -13.19
C VAL A 199 -7.11 -15.56 -14.58
N ARG A 200 -8.19 -14.83 -14.85
CA ARG A 200 -8.97 -14.91 -16.08
C ARG A 200 -9.50 -13.53 -16.50
N SER A 201 -9.89 -13.39 -17.75
CA SER A 201 -10.59 -12.18 -18.19
C SER A 201 -11.80 -11.90 -17.30
N GLY A 202 -11.80 -10.74 -16.63
CA GLY A 202 -12.86 -10.32 -15.71
C GLY A 202 -12.70 -10.75 -14.25
N ILE A 203 -11.75 -11.64 -13.93
CA ILE A 203 -11.40 -12.04 -12.55
C ILE A 203 -9.88 -11.97 -12.43
N ASN A 204 -9.37 -10.97 -11.69
CA ASN A 204 -7.93 -10.73 -11.54
C ASN A 204 -7.17 -10.56 -12.86
N GLY A 205 -7.84 -10.22 -13.96
CA GLY A 205 -7.22 -10.15 -15.28
C GLY A 205 -6.23 -9.01 -15.45
N ASP A 206 -6.24 -8.04 -14.53
CA ASP A 206 -5.28 -6.94 -14.42
C ASP A 206 -4.10 -7.28 -13.50
N TYR A 207 -4.19 -8.38 -12.77
CA TYR A 207 -3.09 -8.89 -11.96
C TYR A 207 -2.11 -9.62 -12.87
N GLN A 208 -0.87 -9.13 -12.91
CA GLN A 208 0.17 -9.64 -13.81
C GLN A 208 -0.26 -9.58 -15.30
N ALA A 209 -0.72 -8.41 -15.73
CA ALA A 209 -1.28 -8.17 -17.07
C ALA A 209 -0.39 -8.60 -18.25
N ASN A 210 0.89 -8.83 -18.03
CA ASN A 210 1.86 -9.28 -19.04
C ASN A 210 1.97 -10.81 -19.14
N LEU A 211 1.31 -11.56 -18.24
CA LEU A 211 1.33 -13.01 -18.21
C LEU A 211 0.08 -13.58 -18.85
N GLU A 212 0.19 -14.81 -19.36
CA GLU A 212 -0.97 -15.57 -19.79
C GLU A 212 -1.92 -15.81 -18.63
N GLN A 213 -3.22 -15.89 -18.94
CA GLN A 213 -4.26 -16.08 -17.92
C GLN A 213 -4.17 -17.52 -17.37
N GLU A 214 -3.58 -17.68 -16.22
CA GLU A 214 -3.41 -18.97 -15.54
C GLU A 214 -3.83 -18.90 -14.07
N ASP A 215 -4.47 -19.96 -13.59
CA ASP A 215 -4.80 -20.10 -12.19
C ASP A 215 -3.53 -20.35 -11.35
N ILE A 216 -3.48 -19.78 -10.15
CA ILE A 216 -2.31 -19.90 -9.26
C ILE A 216 -2.74 -20.56 -7.96
N TRP A 217 -1.92 -21.51 -7.50
CA TRP A 217 -2.02 -22.12 -6.18
C TRP A 217 -0.95 -21.56 -5.26
N GLY A 218 -1.33 -21.20 -4.04
CA GLY A 218 -0.43 -20.70 -3.01
C GLY A 218 -0.47 -21.54 -1.75
N LEU A 219 0.67 -21.64 -1.10
CA LEU A 219 0.85 -22.28 0.20
C LEU A 219 1.64 -21.34 1.08
N LYS A 220 1.16 -21.10 2.30
CA LYS A 220 1.91 -20.44 3.36
C LYS A 220 1.98 -21.35 4.58
N LEU A 221 3.18 -21.57 5.09
CA LEU A 221 3.45 -22.22 6.37
C LEU A 221 3.92 -21.15 7.34
N SER A 222 3.26 -21.02 8.49
CA SER A 222 3.64 -20.08 9.54
C SER A 222 4.04 -20.82 10.80
N ALA A 223 5.07 -20.34 11.48
CA ALA A 223 5.54 -20.88 12.74
C ALA A 223 6.05 -19.77 13.67
N LEU A 224 5.60 -19.79 14.92
CA LEU A 224 6.10 -18.92 15.99
C LEU A 224 7.02 -19.76 16.89
N LEU A 225 8.22 -19.25 17.12
CA LEU A 225 9.22 -19.84 18.02
C LEU A 225 9.74 -18.74 18.96
N GLY A 226 9.29 -18.75 20.20
CA GLY A 226 9.62 -17.71 21.18
C GLY A 226 9.16 -16.32 20.69
N THR A 227 10.10 -15.43 20.44
CA THR A 227 9.83 -14.07 19.95
C THR A 227 9.98 -13.93 18.45
N THR A 228 10.19 -15.03 17.71
CA THR A 228 10.45 -15.00 16.28
C THR A 228 9.34 -15.69 15.53
N ASP A 229 8.75 -14.99 14.59
CA ASP A 229 7.77 -15.45 13.64
C ASP A 229 8.46 -15.77 12.31
N PHE A 230 8.19 -16.95 11.74
CA PHE A 230 8.74 -17.43 10.48
C PHE A 230 7.61 -17.83 9.55
N ASP A 231 7.68 -17.38 8.30
CA ASP A 231 6.76 -17.81 7.26
C ASP A 231 7.54 -18.38 6.05
N LEU A 232 7.01 -19.43 5.45
CA LEU A 232 7.48 -20.01 4.19
C LEU A 232 6.35 -19.95 3.17
N TYR A 233 6.66 -19.53 1.96
CA TYR A 233 5.71 -19.31 0.87
C TYR A 233 6.09 -20.16 -0.34
N LEU A 234 5.09 -20.75 -0.97
CA LEU A 234 5.21 -21.44 -2.26
C LEU A 234 4.03 -21.02 -3.13
N THR A 235 4.29 -20.70 -4.38
CA THR A 235 3.24 -20.50 -5.38
C THR A 235 3.52 -21.36 -6.61
N ARG A 236 2.46 -21.83 -7.26
CA ARG A 236 2.58 -22.65 -8.45
C ARG A 236 1.52 -22.27 -9.48
N TRP A 237 1.98 -22.00 -10.68
CA TRP A 237 1.17 -21.77 -11.86
C TRP A 237 0.64 -23.07 -12.43
N SER A 238 -0.63 -23.11 -12.81
CA SER A 238 -1.32 -24.36 -13.18
C SER A 238 -0.77 -25.01 -14.44
N GLU A 239 -0.42 -24.23 -15.46
CA GLU A 239 -0.02 -24.72 -16.78
C GLU A 239 1.49 -24.70 -16.99
N LYS A 240 2.18 -23.65 -16.54
CA LYS A 240 3.64 -23.50 -16.73
C LYS A 240 4.48 -24.37 -15.82
N ALA A 241 3.90 -24.98 -14.80
CA ALA A 241 4.63 -25.75 -13.78
C ALA A 241 5.76 -24.95 -13.08
N GLU A 242 5.76 -23.64 -13.23
CA GLU A 242 6.68 -22.73 -12.53
C GLU A 242 6.30 -22.67 -11.07
N THR A 243 7.31 -22.56 -10.22
CA THR A 243 7.13 -22.49 -8.77
C THR A 243 7.98 -21.36 -8.27
N ASP A 244 7.33 -20.37 -7.65
CA ASP A 244 8.00 -19.34 -6.91
C ASP A 244 7.97 -19.67 -5.43
N TRP A 245 8.95 -19.20 -4.71
CA TRP A 245 9.05 -19.45 -3.29
C TRP A 245 9.65 -18.27 -2.56
N GLY A 246 9.38 -18.19 -1.28
CA GLY A 246 9.94 -17.16 -0.42
C GLY A 246 9.85 -17.53 1.04
N PHE A 247 10.58 -16.82 1.86
CA PHE A 247 10.47 -16.89 3.30
C PHE A 247 10.62 -15.53 3.92
N ASP A 248 10.03 -15.37 5.09
CA ASP A 248 10.27 -14.20 5.93
C ASP A 248 10.47 -14.59 7.39
N PHE A 249 10.99 -13.63 8.14
CA PHE A 249 11.01 -13.68 9.59
C PHE A 249 10.83 -12.29 10.19
N ALA A 250 10.25 -12.26 11.40
CA ALA A 250 10.26 -11.08 12.27
C ALA A 250 10.57 -11.50 13.70
N SER A 251 11.51 -10.83 14.33
CA SER A 251 11.97 -11.16 15.70
C SER A 251 12.01 -9.92 16.57
N ASN A 252 11.30 -9.98 17.70
CA ASN A 252 11.40 -8.99 18.76
C ASN A 252 12.58 -9.34 19.67
N LEU A 253 13.75 -8.76 19.40
CA LEU A 253 14.97 -8.98 20.19
C LEU A 253 14.90 -8.31 21.57
N SER A 254 14.10 -7.24 21.68
CA SER A 254 13.71 -6.61 22.95
C SER A 254 12.33 -5.96 22.80
N SER A 255 11.80 -5.39 23.88
CA SER A 255 10.50 -4.70 23.87
C SER A 255 10.43 -3.49 22.91
N ASN A 256 11.58 -2.95 22.53
CA ASN A 256 11.70 -1.75 21.69
C ASN A 256 12.55 -1.96 20.43
N PHE A 257 12.99 -3.20 20.16
CA PHE A 257 13.82 -3.51 19.00
C PHE A 257 13.32 -4.77 18.28
N GLU A 258 12.94 -4.59 17.03
CA GLU A 258 12.51 -5.63 16.10
C GLU A 258 13.50 -5.71 14.92
N MET A 259 13.79 -6.92 14.47
CA MET A 259 14.49 -7.20 13.22
C MET A 259 13.60 -8.07 12.34
N HIS A 260 13.54 -7.75 11.06
CA HIS A 260 12.77 -8.51 10.09
C HIS A 260 13.54 -8.68 8.77
N GLY A 261 13.18 -9.69 8.01
CA GLY A 261 13.79 -9.93 6.72
C GLY A 261 12.89 -10.79 5.85
N GLU A 262 13.04 -10.62 4.54
CA GLU A 262 12.30 -11.34 3.51
C GLU A 262 13.20 -11.74 2.37
N TYR A 263 12.92 -12.87 1.76
CA TYR A 263 13.56 -13.33 0.53
C TYR A 263 12.51 -14.03 -0.35
N ALA A 264 12.52 -13.74 -1.63
CA ALA A 264 11.70 -14.44 -2.61
C ALA A 264 12.48 -14.69 -3.91
N GLU A 265 12.18 -15.82 -4.53
CA GLU A 265 12.51 -16.12 -5.92
C GLU A 265 11.19 -16.15 -6.70
N ASP A 266 11.08 -15.27 -7.67
CA ASP A 266 9.90 -15.02 -8.49
C ASP A 266 10.25 -15.21 -9.97
N THR A 267 9.32 -15.72 -10.77
CA THR A 267 9.53 -16.03 -12.19
C THR A 267 8.60 -15.16 -13.03
N ASP A 268 9.17 -14.38 -13.92
CA ASP A 268 8.43 -13.59 -14.91
C ASP A 268 8.89 -13.97 -16.33
N LEU A 269 7.95 -14.40 -17.18
CA LEU A 269 8.21 -14.78 -18.58
C LEU A 269 9.45 -15.69 -18.77
N SER A 270 9.66 -16.65 -17.89
CA SER A 270 10.79 -17.58 -17.85
C SER A 270 12.11 -17.01 -17.33
N ASN A 271 12.14 -15.77 -16.89
CA ASN A 271 13.27 -15.20 -16.18
C ASN A 271 13.03 -15.31 -14.66
N LYS A 272 14.06 -15.77 -13.96
CA LYS A 272 14.02 -15.84 -12.50
C LYS A 272 14.63 -14.60 -11.91
N TYR A 273 13.91 -14.01 -10.97
CA TYR A 273 14.33 -12.84 -10.23
C TYR A 273 14.40 -13.16 -8.75
N THR A 274 15.31 -12.53 -8.05
CA THR A 274 15.42 -12.62 -6.60
C THR A 274 15.13 -11.27 -5.98
N LYS A 275 14.35 -11.29 -4.91
CA LYS A 275 13.99 -10.12 -4.11
C LYS A 275 14.41 -10.37 -2.68
N SER A 276 15.05 -9.42 -2.03
CA SER A 276 15.44 -9.54 -0.64
C SER A 276 15.27 -8.22 0.11
N LEU A 277 14.94 -8.35 1.38
CA LEU A 277 14.78 -7.24 2.31
C LEU A 277 15.39 -7.61 3.65
N LEU A 278 16.08 -6.66 4.26
CA LEU A 278 16.47 -6.73 5.65
C LEU A 278 16.15 -5.39 6.30
N GLY A 279 15.50 -5.44 7.46
CA GLY A 279 15.06 -4.25 8.15
C GLY A 279 15.11 -4.35 9.67
N ILE A 280 15.07 -3.20 10.29
CA ILE A 280 14.96 -3.04 11.73
C ILE A 280 13.92 -1.98 12.06
N ARG A 281 13.28 -2.15 13.21
CA ARG A 281 12.46 -1.14 13.85
C ARG A 281 12.92 -0.94 15.28
N TYR A 282 13.19 0.31 15.65
CA TYR A 282 13.74 0.66 16.94
C TYR A 282 13.02 1.85 17.55
N LEU A 283 12.48 1.68 18.76
CA LEU A 283 11.91 2.76 19.56
C LEU A 283 12.96 3.23 20.57
N THR A 284 13.37 4.49 20.45
CA THR A 284 14.30 5.13 21.38
C THR A 284 13.60 5.57 22.67
N ASP A 285 14.39 5.84 23.73
CA ASP A 285 13.88 6.38 25.01
C ASP A 285 13.19 7.75 24.86
N ASN A 286 13.52 8.50 23.80
CA ASN A 286 12.90 9.79 23.45
C ASN A 286 11.66 9.65 22.55
N GLU A 287 11.06 8.46 22.49
CA GLU A 287 9.86 8.14 21.73
C GLU A 287 9.99 8.32 20.21
N ILE A 288 11.21 8.31 19.67
CA ILE A 288 11.45 8.26 18.23
C ILE A 288 11.40 6.80 17.77
N THR A 289 10.48 6.47 16.89
CA THR A 289 10.48 5.18 16.20
C THR A 289 11.24 5.31 14.89
N TRP A 290 12.32 4.56 14.77
CA TRP A 290 13.07 4.38 13.53
C TRP A 290 12.62 3.12 12.83
N THR A 291 12.39 3.20 11.52
CA THR A 291 12.21 2.05 10.62
C THR A 291 13.24 2.18 9.52
N ILE A 292 14.09 1.19 9.36
CA ILE A 292 15.19 1.19 8.39
C ILE A 292 15.12 -0.11 7.62
N GLU A 293 15.06 -0.05 6.29
CA GLU A 293 15.05 -1.21 5.40
C GLU A 293 16.03 -1.03 4.25
N GLY A 294 16.75 -2.11 3.90
CA GLY A 294 17.46 -2.27 2.66
C GLY A 294 16.74 -3.27 1.78
N TYR A 295 16.53 -2.94 0.52
CA TYR A 295 15.82 -3.76 -0.45
C TYR A 295 16.64 -3.96 -1.71
N HIS A 296 16.68 -5.21 -2.20
CA HIS A 296 17.31 -5.58 -3.46
C HIS A 296 16.35 -6.41 -4.32
N ASP A 297 16.23 -6.07 -5.61
CA ASP A 297 15.37 -6.75 -6.59
C ASP A 297 16.11 -6.86 -7.94
N THR A 298 16.46 -8.06 -8.33
CA THR A 298 17.19 -8.29 -9.59
C THR A 298 16.35 -8.04 -10.85
N SER A 299 15.04 -7.82 -10.72
CA SER A 299 14.17 -7.40 -11.83
C SER A 299 14.25 -5.90 -12.13
N GLY A 300 14.78 -5.10 -11.19
CA GLY A 300 15.07 -3.68 -11.37
C GLY A 300 16.23 -3.45 -12.35
N TRP A 301 16.36 -2.22 -12.82
CA TRP A 301 17.48 -1.83 -13.68
C TRP A 301 18.72 -1.47 -12.87
N THR A 302 19.86 -1.78 -13.44
CA THR A 302 21.15 -1.19 -13.03
C THR A 302 21.17 0.29 -13.38
N LYS A 303 22.14 1.02 -12.84
CA LYS A 303 22.36 2.44 -13.19
C LYS A 303 22.52 2.66 -14.69
N ASP A 304 23.31 1.79 -15.36
CA ASP A 304 23.61 1.96 -16.78
C ASP A 304 22.37 1.70 -17.64
N GLU A 305 21.57 0.68 -17.32
CA GLU A 305 20.31 0.38 -18.00
C GLU A 305 19.30 1.51 -17.84
N SER A 306 19.09 2.01 -16.62
CA SER A 306 18.17 3.12 -16.39
C SER A 306 18.61 4.40 -17.11
N THR A 307 19.92 4.69 -17.10
CA THR A 307 20.49 5.83 -17.82
C THR A 307 20.27 5.71 -19.33
N GLU A 308 20.43 4.51 -19.92
CA GLU A 308 20.18 4.27 -21.34
C GLU A 308 18.71 4.45 -21.71
N ILE A 309 17.80 3.98 -20.86
CA ILE A 309 16.35 4.18 -21.02
C ILE A 309 16.00 5.67 -21.05
N TYR A 310 16.47 6.47 -20.09
CA TYR A 310 16.20 7.91 -20.06
C TYR A 310 16.79 8.63 -21.27
N LYS A 311 18.02 8.31 -21.70
CA LYS A 311 18.64 8.86 -22.92
C LYS A 311 17.86 8.48 -24.18
N THR A 312 17.34 7.26 -24.24
CA THR A 312 16.50 6.81 -25.35
C THR A 312 15.20 7.61 -25.41
N ILE A 313 14.56 7.86 -24.24
CA ILE A 313 13.37 8.72 -24.14
C ILE A 313 13.70 10.14 -24.59
N GLU A 314 14.83 10.72 -24.16
CA GLU A 314 15.27 12.06 -24.55
C GLU A 314 15.44 12.21 -26.08
N SER A 315 15.79 11.15 -26.79
CA SER A 315 15.95 11.17 -28.25
C SER A 315 14.69 11.56 -29.04
N GLY A 316 13.56 11.70 -28.36
CA GLY A 316 12.33 12.32 -28.88
C GLY A 316 11.28 11.33 -29.37
N SER A 317 10.49 11.72 -30.38
CA SER A 317 9.28 11.03 -30.83
C SER A 317 9.50 9.74 -31.63
N SER A 318 10.68 9.15 -31.60
CA SER A 318 11.01 7.87 -32.26
C SER A 318 10.19 6.71 -31.67
N VAL A 319 10.04 5.62 -32.42
CA VAL A 319 9.42 4.38 -31.93
C VAL A 319 10.16 3.88 -30.69
N ALA A 320 11.50 3.93 -30.72
CA ALA A 320 12.34 3.51 -29.61
C ALA A 320 12.05 4.30 -28.31
N ALA A 321 11.93 5.63 -28.42
CA ALA A 321 11.61 6.49 -27.27
C ALA A 321 10.23 6.17 -26.66
N LYS A 322 9.22 5.90 -27.49
CA LYS A 322 7.88 5.50 -27.02
C LYS A 322 7.89 4.13 -26.35
N THR A 323 8.65 3.17 -26.90
CA THR A 323 8.82 1.85 -26.29
C THR A 323 9.51 1.97 -24.94
N ALA A 324 10.62 2.71 -24.84
CA ALA A 324 11.32 2.96 -23.60
C ALA A 324 10.45 3.65 -22.53
N LEU A 325 9.61 4.62 -22.94
CA LEU A 325 8.65 5.27 -22.05
C LEU A 325 7.59 4.27 -21.53
N THR A 326 7.05 3.41 -22.41
CA THR A 326 6.08 2.38 -22.01
C THR A 326 6.72 1.39 -21.05
N GLU A 327 7.95 0.97 -21.31
CA GLU A 327 8.69 0.08 -20.43
C GLU A 327 8.94 0.72 -19.04
N LEU A 328 9.37 1.98 -18.98
CA LEU A 328 9.52 2.71 -17.73
C LEU A 328 8.19 2.79 -16.95
N GLN A 329 7.08 3.08 -17.63
CA GLN A 329 5.76 3.20 -17.02
C GLN A 329 5.20 1.86 -16.53
N SER A 330 5.61 0.75 -17.10
CA SER A 330 5.19 -0.60 -16.68
C SER A 330 5.92 -1.11 -15.44
N LYS A 331 7.08 -0.52 -15.11
CA LYS A 331 7.87 -0.95 -13.95
C LYS A 331 7.32 -0.38 -12.64
N GLN A 332 7.06 -1.25 -11.68
CA GLN A 332 6.73 -0.86 -10.31
C GLN A 332 7.98 -0.46 -9.52
N ILE A 333 9.05 -1.21 -9.69
CA ILE A 333 10.38 -0.96 -9.10
C ILE A 333 11.33 -0.66 -10.25
N VAL A 334 11.87 0.56 -10.28
CA VAL A 334 12.73 1.01 -11.40
C VAL A 334 14.14 0.47 -11.26
N SER A 335 14.72 0.49 -10.06
CA SER A 335 16.10 0.14 -9.81
C SER A 335 16.24 -1.11 -8.94
N GLN A 336 17.42 -1.70 -8.92
CA GLN A 336 17.71 -2.91 -8.15
C GLN A 336 17.82 -2.65 -6.65
N ASP A 337 18.38 -1.52 -6.23
CA ASP A 337 18.80 -1.29 -4.85
C ASP A 337 18.14 -0.05 -4.25
N TYR A 338 17.44 -0.24 -3.13
CA TYR A 338 16.82 0.83 -2.38
C TYR A 338 17.16 0.76 -0.90
N ALA A 339 17.16 1.93 -0.26
CA ALA A 339 17.10 2.03 1.18
C ALA A 339 15.96 2.95 1.61
N TYR A 340 15.28 2.54 2.66
CA TYR A 340 14.18 3.28 3.27
C TYR A 340 14.52 3.57 4.73
N VAL A 341 14.37 4.83 5.14
CA VAL A 341 14.58 5.27 6.52
C VAL A 341 13.43 6.18 6.92
N LYS A 342 12.65 5.76 7.91
CA LYS A 342 11.58 6.58 8.49
C LYS A 342 11.86 6.84 9.97
N ALA A 343 11.79 8.09 10.37
CA ALA A 343 11.78 8.51 11.77
C ALA A 343 10.41 9.11 12.09
N SER A 344 9.75 8.62 13.13
CA SER A 344 8.47 9.12 13.61
C SER A 344 8.58 9.44 15.10
N LEU A 345 8.20 10.63 15.50
CA LEU A 345 8.23 11.09 16.87
C LEU A 345 6.82 11.22 17.42
N LYS A 346 6.52 10.48 18.48
CA LYS A 346 5.20 10.54 19.10
C LYS A 346 5.14 11.72 20.07
N GLU A 347 4.11 12.55 19.92
CA GLU A 347 3.70 13.61 20.83
C GLU A 347 4.86 14.51 21.35
N PRO A 348 5.70 15.06 20.46
CA PRO A 348 6.84 15.89 20.86
C PRO A 348 6.37 17.07 21.73
N PHE A 349 7.16 17.39 22.78
CA PHE A 349 6.89 18.51 23.70
C PHE A 349 5.54 18.39 24.44
N ASP A 350 5.06 17.18 24.70
CA ASP A 350 3.75 16.88 25.30
C ASP A 350 2.54 17.42 24.48
N TRP A 351 2.74 17.62 23.18
CA TRP A 351 1.65 17.99 22.27
C TRP A 351 0.88 16.73 21.87
N LEU A 352 -0.16 16.45 22.65
CA LEU A 352 -0.99 15.25 22.51
C LEU A 352 -1.51 15.09 21.09
N TYR A 353 -1.49 13.84 20.60
CA TYR A 353 -2.00 13.43 19.27
C TYR A 353 -1.27 14.05 18.08
N PHE A 354 -0.15 14.70 18.27
CA PHE A 354 0.70 15.20 17.20
C PHE A 354 1.85 14.23 16.93
N THR A 355 1.98 13.79 15.67
CA THR A 355 3.02 12.81 15.28
C THR A 355 3.68 13.26 13.97
N PRO A 356 4.78 14.02 14.04
CA PRO A 356 5.61 14.32 12.88
C PRO A 356 6.43 13.10 12.48
N SER A 357 6.67 12.95 11.18
CA SER A 357 7.58 11.93 10.64
C SER A 357 8.37 12.46 9.46
N LEU A 358 9.55 11.87 9.26
CA LEU A 358 10.43 12.12 8.14
C LEU A 358 10.80 10.77 7.52
N THR A 359 10.57 10.63 6.24
CA THR A 359 10.94 9.45 5.45
C THR A 359 11.97 9.85 4.39
N TRP A 360 13.03 9.08 4.30
CA TRP A 360 14.00 9.13 3.22
C TRP A 360 13.94 7.81 2.46
N LEU A 361 13.69 7.89 1.16
CA LEU A 361 13.68 6.75 0.24
C LEU A 361 14.74 6.99 -0.83
N GLY A 362 15.82 6.23 -0.79
CA GLY A 362 16.96 6.37 -1.69
C GLY A 362 17.05 5.24 -2.69
N ASN A 363 17.22 5.57 -3.96
CA ASN A 363 17.70 4.68 -4.99
C ASN A 363 19.23 4.65 -4.89
N LEU A 364 19.78 3.54 -4.37
CA LEU A 364 21.20 3.42 -4.11
C LEU A 364 22.04 3.23 -5.38
N ALA A 365 21.43 2.69 -6.45
CA ALA A 365 22.12 2.45 -7.71
C ALA A 365 22.45 3.76 -8.44
N ASP A 366 21.51 4.70 -8.51
CA ASP A 366 21.68 5.98 -9.22
C ASP A 366 21.91 7.18 -8.30
N GLN A 367 21.88 6.98 -6.97
CA GLN A 367 22.12 7.99 -5.93
C GLN A 367 21.06 9.11 -5.90
N SER A 368 19.88 8.86 -6.43
CA SER A 368 18.74 9.76 -6.31
C SER A 368 17.87 9.40 -5.10
N PHE A 369 17.09 10.35 -4.59
CA PHE A 369 16.27 10.10 -3.41
C PHE A 369 15.02 10.97 -3.33
N ASN A 370 14.08 10.53 -2.52
CA ASN A 370 12.85 11.21 -2.17
C ASN A 370 12.79 11.41 -0.65
N VAL A 371 12.53 12.63 -0.21
CA VAL A 371 12.29 12.96 1.21
C VAL A 371 10.84 13.35 1.39
N ILE A 372 10.16 12.66 2.29
CA ILE A 372 8.76 12.90 2.62
C ILE A 372 8.66 13.34 4.07
N THR A 373 8.18 14.56 4.31
CA THR A 373 7.87 15.08 5.63
C THR A 373 6.37 15.03 5.84
N GLN A 374 5.91 14.42 6.93
CA GLN A 374 4.48 14.35 7.27
C GLN A 374 4.25 14.85 8.69
N LEU A 375 3.20 15.63 8.86
CA LEU A 375 2.73 16.14 10.14
C LEU A 375 1.29 15.64 10.32
N ASN A 376 1.08 14.72 11.25
CA ASN A 376 -0.21 14.15 11.57
C ASN A 376 -0.71 14.71 12.90
N TYR A 377 -1.96 15.16 12.94
CA TYR A 377 -2.58 15.72 14.13
C TYR A 377 -4.04 15.24 14.25
N ALA A 378 -4.35 14.49 15.30
CA ALA A 378 -5.69 13.93 15.54
C ALA A 378 -6.25 14.39 16.90
N PRO A 379 -6.63 15.69 17.05
CA PRO A 379 -6.97 16.32 18.34
C PRO A 379 -8.19 15.71 19.03
N VAL A 380 -9.09 15.10 18.28
CA VAL A 380 -10.31 14.46 18.76
C VAL A 380 -10.56 13.18 17.95
N THR A 381 -11.40 12.31 18.46
CA THR A 381 -11.64 10.96 17.90
C THR A 381 -12.08 10.98 16.42
N ASP A 382 -12.84 12.01 16.02
CA ASP A 382 -13.49 12.04 14.69
C ASP A 382 -12.79 12.95 13.68
N TRP A 383 -11.68 13.58 14.06
CA TRP A 383 -10.96 14.50 13.19
C TRP A 383 -9.47 14.22 13.16
N SER A 384 -8.93 14.08 11.96
CA SER A 384 -7.50 14.01 11.71
C SER A 384 -7.07 15.00 10.64
N PHE A 385 -5.90 15.59 10.82
CA PHE A 385 -5.28 16.52 9.88
C PHE A 385 -3.91 15.99 9.50
N GLN A 386 -3.63 15.97 8.21
CA GLN A 386 -2.34 15.59 7.69
C GLN A 386 -1.80 16.68 6.77
N LEU A 387 -0.56 17.10 6.99
CA LEU A 387 0.21 17.90 6.06
C LEU A 387 1.41 17.08 5.61
N SER A 388 1.57 16.95 4.30
CA SER A 388 2.70 16.22 3.71
C SER A 388 3.44 17.13 2.74
N TRP A 389 4.76 17.03 2.76
CA TRP A 389 5.64 17.65 1.79
C TRP A 389 6.65 16.65 1.29
N GLN A 390 6.79 16.58 -0.04
CA GLN A 390 7.68 15.65 -0.73
C GLN A 390 8.72 16.44 -1.52
N GLN A 391 9.99 16.08 -1.37
CA GLN A 391 11.12 16.65 -2.07
C GLN A 391 11.91 15.56 -2.78
N LEU A 392 12.01 15.68 -4.09
CA LEU A 392 12.76 14.78 -4.95
C LEU A 392 14.13 15.39 -5.27
N SER A 393 15.17 14.56 -5.33
CA SER A 393 16.52 14.98 -5.64
C SER A 393 17.26 13.89 -6.43
N GLY A 394 17.93 14.29 -7.48
CA GLY A 394 18.78 13.42 -8.32
C GLY A 394 19.35 14.19 -9.48
N ASP A 395 20.42 13.63 -10.07
CA ASP A 395 21.02 14.15 -11.29
C ASP A 395 20.17 13.78 -12.53
N ALA A 396 20.54 14.31 -13.69
CA ALA A 396 19.94 13.91 -14.96
C ALA A 396 20.07 12.38 -15.19
N TYR A 397 19.06 11.78 -15.77
CA TYR A 397 18.93 10.34 -16.04
C TYR A 397 18.89 9.44 -14.79
N THR A 398 18.48 10.00 -13.64
CA THR A 398 18.22 9.24 -12.42
C THR A 398 16.71 9.18 -12.12
N GLN A 399 16.27 8.20 -11.35
CA GLN A 399 14.84 7.98 -11.07
C GLN A 399 14.14 9.22 -10.51
N TYR A 400 14.71 9.83 -9.46
CA TYR A 400 14.09 10.99 -8.81
C TYR A 400 14.51 12.31 -9.49
N GLY A 401 15.64 12.34 -10.21
CA GLY A 401 16.04 13.49 -11.04
C GLY A 401 15.13 13.67 -12.26
N GLU A 402 14.70 12.57 -12.87
CA GLU A 402 13.78 12.60 -14.03
C GLU A 402 12.30 12.47 -13.64
N ASN A 403 11.99 12.42 -12.36
CA ASN A 403 10.59 12.38 -11.95
C ASN A 403 9.87 13.65 -12.44
N LEU A 404 8.77 13.43 -13.19
CA LEU A 404 7.98 14.49 -13.77
C LEU A 404 7.37 15.43 -12.71
N LEU A 405 6.98 14.84 -11.56
CA LEU A 405 6.55 15.61 -10.41
C LEU A 405 7.81 16.06 -9.68
N GLY A 406 8.07 17.35 -9.71
CA GLY A 406 9.03 17.97 -8.83
C GLY A 406 8.56 17.95 -7.36
N ASN A 407 8.94 18.93 -6.58
CA ASN A 407 8.52 19.02 -5.18
C ASN A 407 6.99 19.14 -5.06
N LYS A 408 6.42 18.43 -4.09
CA LYS A 408 4.97 18.39 -3.77
C LYS A 408 4.71 18.93 -2.38
#